data_791eb35aedef695e6a800cb863aff36c
#
_entry.id   791eb35aedef695e6a800cb863aff36c
#
_cell.length_a   1.000
_cell.length_b   1.000
_cell.length_c   1.000
_cell.angle_alpha   90.00
_cell.angle_beta   90.00
_cell.angle_gamma   90.00
#
_symmetry.space_group_name_H-M   'P 1'
#
loop_
_entity.id
_entity.type
_entity.pdbx_description
1 polymer ?
#
loop_
_entity_poly.entity_id
_entity_poly.type
_entity_poly.pdbx_seq_one_letter_code
_entity_poly.pdbx_strand_id
1 'polypeptide(L)'
;NKYNTSVKAHKQVTNPSEKFVIKRLQAINGIEEIKAVTEKHDPNGQLHKAGGYTSSIYFSYNKVDKSKLFPEPGDDIIDIGTDGGGCVEVYASVENANSRNEYLGVFDGGILSSGSHTVIGTVLVRTSCELTATEQKKLTNQIIKQLTKVKK
;
A
#
# COMPACT_ATOMS: atom_id res chain seq x y z
N ASN A 1 23.91 16.01 4.70
CA ASN A 1 23.88 15.73 6.13
C ASN A 1 22.55 15.09 6.52
N LYS A 2 22.41 14.67 7.77
CA LYS A 2 21.20 14.03 8.28
C LYS A 2 19.93 14.86 8.06
N TYR A 3 19.99 16.18 8.26
CA TYR A 3 18.87 17.08 8.06
C TYR A 3 18.39 17.06 6.60
N ASN A 4 19.30 17.23 5.66
CA ASN A 4 18.94 17.22 4.23
C ASN A 4 18.38 15.86 3.79
N THR A 5 18.92 14.76 4.30
CA THR A 5 18.42 13.41 4.04
C THR A 5 17.00 13.26 4.58
N SER A 6 16.72 13.74 5.79
CA SER A 6 15.38 13.67 6.40
C SER A 6 14.36 14.50 5.61
N VAL A 7 14.74 15.69 5.14
CA VAL A 7 13.87 16.53 4.30
C VAL A 7 13.54 15.83 2.98
N LYS A 8 14.54 15.24 2.32
CA LYS A 8 14.33 14.49 1.08
C LYS A 8 13.44 13.28 1.30
N ALA A 9 13.69 12.51 2.37
CA ALA A 9 12.87 11.35 2.72
C ALA A 9 11.41 11.75 2.95
N HIS A 10 11.18 12.85 3.66
CA HIS A 10 9.82 13.38 3.89
C HIS A 10 9.13 13.76 2.58
N LYS A 11 9.83 14.40 1.66
CA LYS A 11 9.27 14.73 0.34
C LYS A 11 8.85 13.48 -0.43
N GLN A 12 9.60 12.40 -0.31
CA GLN A 12 9.30 11.15 -1.01
C GLN A 12 8.02 10.47 -0.54
N VAL A 13 7.53 10.80 0.65
CA VAL A 13 6.26 10.31 1.20
C VAL A 13 5.19 11.40 1.31
N THR A 14 5.36 12.49 0.58
CA THR A 14 4.40 13.59 0.49
C THR A 14 3.82 13.60 -0.92
N ASN A 15 2.66 12.99 -1.08
CA ASN A 15 1.97 12.81 -2.36
C ASN A 15 2.93 12.35 -3.49
N PRO A 16 3.68 11.26 -3.28
CA PRO A 16 4.59 10.76 -4.31
C PRO A 16 3.83 10.31 -5.55
N SER A 17 4.51 10.33 -6.69
CA SER A 17 3.92 9.85 -7.94
C SER A 17 3.71 8.33 -7.92
N GLU A 18 2.72 7.88 -8.66
CA GLU A 18 2.45 6.46 -8.89
C GLU A 18 3.72 5.73 -9.39
N LYS A 19 4.40 6.32 -10.36
CA LYS A 19 5.63 5.78 -10.94
C LYS A 19 6.73 5.59 -9.89
N PHE A 20 6.88 6.55 -9.00
CA PHE A 20 7.86 6.46 -7.91
C PHE A 20 7.55 5.29 -6.97
N VAL A 21 6.29 5.15 -6.57
CA VAL A 21 5.86 4.07 -5.65
C VAL A 21 6.08 2.71 -6.30
N ILE A 22 5.66 2.55 -7.57
CA ILE A 22 5.86 1.29 -8.31
C ILE A 22 7.34 0.91 -8.35
N LYS A 23 8.21 1.86 -8.67
CA LYS A 23 9.65 1.62 -8.75
C LYS A 23 10.23 1.16 -7.41
N ARG A 24 9.76 1.75 -6.31
CA ARG A 24 10.22 1.38 -4.97
C ARG A 24 9.70 0.01 -4.54
N LEU A 25 8.48 -0.35 -4.90
CA LEU A 25 7.94 -1.69 -4.65
C LEU A 25 8.69 -2.76 -5.44
N GLN A 26 9.09 -2.46 -6.66
CA GLN A 26 9.87 -3.39 -7.50
C GLN A 26 11.23 -3.77 -6.89
N ALA A 27 11.76 -2.95 -5.99
CA ALA A 27 13.03 -3.22 -5.33
C ALA A 27 12.91 -4.17 -4.13
N ILE A 28 11.71 -4.62 -3.79
CA ILE A 28 11.46 -5.51 -2.63
C ILE A 28 11.39 -6.96 -3.10
N ASN A 29 12.26 -7.80 -2.56
CA ASN A 29 12.23 -9.23 -2.83
C ASN A 29 10.91 -9.84 -2.34
N GLY A 30 10.27 -10.63 -3.19
CA GLY A 30 9.03 -11.31 -2.86
C GLY A 30 7.78 -10.60 -3.36
N ILE A 31 7.85 -9.31 -3.68
CA ILE A 31 6.80 -8.62 -4.41
C ILE A 31 6.93 -9.00 -5.88
N GLU A 32 5.88 -9.59 -6.46
CA GLU A 32 5.94 -10.16 -7.80
C GLU A 32 5.12 -9.34 -8.80
N GLU A 33 3.80 -9.25 -8.59
CA GLU A 33 2.93 -8.45 -9.45
C GLU A 33 2.68 -7.10 -8.80
N ILE A 34 2.70 -6.04 -9.61
CA ILE A 34 2.42 -4.68 -9.14
C ILE A 34 1.49 -4.04 -10.17
N LYS A 35 0.33 -3.55 -9.72
CA LYS A 35 -0.64 -2.94 -10.61
C LYS A 35 -1.33 -1.75 -9.95
N ALA A 36 -1.34 -0.62 -10.65
CA ALA A 36 -2.03 0.57 -10.21
C ALA A 36 -3.49 0.55 -10.63
N VAL A 37 -4.38 1.06 -9.79
CA VAL A 37 -5.79 1.23 -10.14
C VAL A 37 -5.93 2.33 -11.19
N THR A 38 -6.97 2.19 -12.00
CA THR A 38 -7.42 3.23 -12.93
C THR A 38 -8.86 3.59 -12.55
N GLU A 39 -9.36 4.71 -13.07
CA GLU A 39 -10.75 5.11 -12.82
C GLU A 39 -11.77 4.05 -13.26
N LYS A 40 -11.41 3.27 -14.28
CA LYS A 40 -12.26 2.18 -14.79
C LYS A 40 -12.13 0.89 -13.98
N HIS A 41 -11.04 0.73 -13.24
CA HIS A 41 -10.77 -0.46 -12.45
C HIS A 41 -10.27 -0.04 -11.07
N ASP A 42 -11.20 0.41 -10.24
CA ASP A 42 -10.95 0.86 -8.88
C ASP A 42 -12.03 0.29 -7.97
N PRO A 43 -11.72 -0.79 -7.21
CA PRO A 43 -12.71 -1.43 -6.34
C PRO A 43 -13.32 -0.50 -5.28
N ASN A 44 -12.57 0.50 -4.83
CA ASN A 44 -13.02 1.45 -3.81
C ASN A 44 -13.69 2.68 -4.43
N GLY A 45 -13.50 2.92 -5.74
CA GLY A 45 -14.10 4.05 -6.43
C GLY A 45 -13.66 5.42 -5.93
N GLN A 46 -12.43 5.55 -5.43
CA GLN A 46 -11.93 6.77 -4.78
C GLN A 46 -10.83 7.50 -5.54
N LEU A 47 -10.33 6.92 -6.62
CA LEU A 47 -9.23 7.52 -7.39
C LEU A 47 -9.64 8.90 -7.91
N HIS A 48 -8.82 9.90 -7.61
CA HIS A 48 -8.98 11.31 -7.98
C HIS A 48 -10.24 11.99 -7.43
N LYS A 49 -10.96 11.37 -6.50
CA LYS A 49 -12.11 11.99 -5.84
C LYS A 49 -11.67 12.80 -4.64
N ALA A 50 -12.51 13.76 -4.24
CA ALA A 50 -12.25 14.57 -3.05
C ALA A 50 -12.10 13.67 -1.82
N GLY A 51 -10.99 13.80 -1.09
CA GLY A 51 -10.65 12.97 0.07
C GLY A 51 -10.18 11.55 -0.29
N GLY A 52 -10.27 11.15 -1.54
CA GLY A 52 -9.80 9.86 -2.03
C GLY A 52 -8.30 9.89 -2.33
N TYR A 53 -7.78 8.77 -2.82
CA TYR A 53 -6.36 8.67 -3.14
C TYR A 53 -6.05 9.29 -4.52
N THR A 54 -4.80 9.76 -4.64
CA THR A 54 -4.23 10.25 -5.91
C THR A 54 -3.64 9.09 -6.72
N SER A 55 -3.25 8.01 -6.04
CA SER A 55 -2.92 6.72 -6.64
C SER A 55 -3.12 5.61 -5.63
N SER A 56 -3.33 4.40 -6.13
CA SER A 56 -3.46 3.19 -5.32
C SER A 56 -2.84 2.04 -6.09
N ILE A 57 -1.87 1.38 -5.49
CA ILE A 57 -1.06 0.36 -6.16
C ILE A 57 -1.16 -0.95 -5.37
N TYR A 58 -1.74 -1.96 -6.00
CA TYR A 58 -1.82 -3.32 -5.45
C TYR A 58 -0.58 -4.11 -5.83
N PHE A 59 -0.19 -5.04 -4.97
CA PHE A 59 0.91 -5.95 -5.26
C PHE A 59 0.64 -7.33 -4.69
N SER A 60 1.21 -8.36 -5.33
CA SER A 60 1.25 -9.70 -4.79
C SER A 60 2.55 -9.91 -4.00
N TYR A 61 2.50 -10.81 -3.02
CA TYR A 61 3.66 -11.13 -2.19
C TYR A 61 3.81 -12.64 -2.06
N ASN A 62 5.01 -13.16 -2.32
CA ASN A 62 5.25 -14.60 -2.43
C ASN A 62 5.06 -15.37 -1.12
N LYS A 63 5.01 -14.70 0.02
CA LYS A 63 4.75 -15.36 1.32
C LYS A 63 3.28 -15.58 1.60
N VAL A 64 2.39 -15.00 0.80
CA VAL A 64 0.95 -15.27 0.89
C VAL A 64 0.68 -16.66 0.34
N ASP A 65 -0.04 -17.50 1.09
CA ASP A 65 -0.49 -18.80 0.65
C ASP A 65 -1.61 -18.62 -0.39
N LYS A 66 -1.28 -18.86 -1.66
CA LYS A 66 -2.21 -18.67 -2.78
C LYS A 66 -3.42 -19.59 -2.72
N SER A 67 -3.31 -20.73 -2.00
CA SER A 67 -4.45 -21.65 -1.83
C SER A 67 -5.59 -21.06 -0.98
N LYS A 68 -5.30 -19.99 -0.25
CA LYS A 68 -6.29 -19.25 0.55
C LYS A 68 -6.93 -18.07 -0.20
N LEU A 69 -6.50 -17.84 -1.43
CA LEU A 69 -7.09 -16.87 -2.32
C LEU A 69 -8.05 -17.60 -3.26
N PHE A 70 -9.22 -17.04 -3.49
CA PHE A 70 -10.23 -17.67 -4.33
C PHE A 70 -10.59 -16.74 -5.50
N PRO A 71 -9.62 -16.53 -6.45
CA PRO A 71 -9.88 -15.64 -7.58
C PRO A 71 -10.93 -16.22 -8.53
N GLU A 72 -11.75 -15.34 -9.07
CA GLU A 72 -12.64 -15.68 -10.16
C GLU A 72 -11.85 -15.69 -11.48
N PRO A 73 -12.33 -16.43 -12.51
CA PRO A 73 -11.67 -16.41 -13.82
C PRO A 73 -11.54 -14.98 -14.37
N GLY A 74 -10.32 -14.57 -14.73
CA GLY A 74 -10.02 -13.24 -15.24
C GLY A 74 -9.64 -12.19 -14.20
N ASP A 75 -9.72 -12.53 -12.92
CA ASP A 75 -9.28 -11.62 -11.85
C ASP A 75 -7.78 -11.33 -11.95
N ASP A 76 -7.41 -10.09 -11.73
CA ASP A 76 -6.02 -9.66 -11.54
C ASP A 76 -5.74 -9.34 -10.07
N ILE A 77 -4.54 -8.84 -9.78
CA ILE A 77 -4.13 -8.53 -8.40
C ILE A 77 -5.00 -7.44 -7.76
N ILE A 78 -5.59 -6.54 -8.56
CA ILE A 78 -6.51 -5.51 -8.05
C ILE A 78 -7.81 -6.17 -7.56
N ASP A 79 -8.34 -7.12 -8.34
CA ASP A 79 -9.58 -7.84 -8.00
C ASP A 79 -9.39 -8.72 -6.78
N ILE A 80 -8.23 -9.37 -6.64
CA ILE A 80 -7.87 -10.14 -5.44
C ILE A 80 -7.78 -9.21 -4.22
N GLY A 81 -7.34 -7.98 -4.41
CA GLY A 81 -7.24 -7.00 -3.36
C GLY A 81 -6.02 -7.18 -2.46
N THR A 82 -6.09 -6.66 -1.24
CA THR A 82 -4.98 -6.71 -0.29
C THR A 82 -4.61 -8.13 0.13
N ASP A 83 -5.52 -9.09 0.03
CA ASP A 83 -5.26 -10.47 0.42
C ASP A 83 -4.10 -11.09 -0.36
N GLY A 84 -3.88 -10.68 -1.60
CA GLY A 84 -2.79 -11.18 -2.44
C GLY A 84 -1.40 -10.73 -2.00
N GLY A 85 -1.32 -9.67 -1.21
CA GLY A 85 -0.05 -9.12 -0.74
C GLY A 85 -0.22 -7.81 -0.01
N GLY A 86 -0.79 -6.82 -0.65
CA GLY A 86 -1.07 -5.53 -0.04
C GLY A 86 -1.38 -4.44 -1.05
N CYS A 87 -1.39 -3.23 -0.55
CA CYS A 87 -1.69 -2.04 -1.35
C CYS A 87 -0.99 -0.82 -0.76
N VAL A 88 -0.53 0.06 -1.62
CA VAL A 88 -0.03 1.38 -1.22
C VAL A 88 -1.00 2.42 -1.77
N GLU A 89 -1.68 3.14 -0.87
CA GLU A 89 -2.58 4.25 -1.22
C GLU A 89 -1.85 5.56 -0.97
N VAL A 90 -1.89 6.46 -1.93
CA VAL A 90 -1.27 7.79 -1.83
C VAL A 90 -2.35 8.84 -1.78
N TYR A 91 -2.22 9.79 -0.85
CA TYR A 91 -3.18 10.87 -0.65
C TYR A 91 -2.54 12.22 -0.89
N ALA A 92 -3.35 13.23 -1.17
CA ALA A 92 -2.88 14.60 -1.37
C ALA A 92 -2.47 15.28 -0.06
N SER A 93 -3.02 14.80 1.07
CA SER A 93 -2.77 15.39 2.39
C SER A 93 -2.61 14.32 3.47
N VAL A 94 -1.94 14.69 4.56
CA VAL A 94 -1.81 13.85 5.76
C VAL A 94 -3.19 13.56 6.36
N GLU A 95 -4.07 14.56 6.37
CA GLU A 95 -5.43 14.44 6.91
C GLU A 95 -6.22 13.36 6.18
N ASN A 96 -6.15 13.33 4.86
CA ASN A 96 -6.85 12.32 4.06
C ASN A 96 -6.30 10.91 4.31
N ALA A 97 -4.97 10.76 4.39
CA ALA A 97 -4.34 9.49 4.73
C ALA A 97 -4.77 9.00 6.11
N ASN A 98 -4.76 9.89 7.10
CA ASN A 98 -5.16 9.57 8.47
C ASN A 98 -6.64 9.19 8.55
N SER A 99 -7.52 9.88 7.83
CA SER A 99 -8.95 9.57 7.79
C SER A 99 -9.20 8.16 7.24
N ARG A 100 -8.47 7.78 6.20
CA ARG A 100 -8.54 6.42 5.64
C ARG A 100 -8.05 5.38 6.66
N ASN A 101 -6.95 5.68 7.33
CA ASN A 101 -6.38 4.79 8.34
C ASN A 101 -7.35 4.57 9.51
N GLU A 102 -7.99 5.63 9.97
CA GLU A 102 -9.01 5.55 11.02
C GLU A 102 -10.22 4.71 10.58
N TYR A 103 -10.67 4.90 9.36
CA TYR A 103 -11.76 4.11 8.77
C TYR A 103 -11.43 2.62 8.77
N LEU A 104 -10.22 2.25 8.33
CA LEU A 104 -9.77 0.86 8.34
C LEU A 104 -9.64 0.31 9.75
N GLY A 105 -9.22 1.14 10.71
CA GLY A 105 -9.08 0.77 12.11
C GLY A 105 -10.40 0.35 12.78
N VAL A 106 -11.53 0.81 12.27
CA VAL A 106 -12.85 0.41 12.78
C VAL A 106 -13.07 -1.11 12.65
N PHE A 107 -12.45 -1.72 11.65
CA PHE A 107 -12.61 -3.16 11.37
C PHE A 107 -11.53 -4.04 12.00
N ASP A 108 -10.52 -3.45 12.65
CA ASP A 108 -9.42 -4.19 13.24
C ASP A 108 -9.90 -5.18 14.31
N GLY A 109 -9.36 -6.40 14.25
CA GLY A 109 -9.72 -7.49 15.18
C GLY A 109 -11.05 -8.16 14.89
N GLY A 110 -11.81 -7.70 13.89
CA GLY A 110 -13.07 -8.30 13.47
C GLY A 110 -12.94 -9.15 12.22
N ILE A 111 -14.05 -9.78 11.81
CA ILE A 111 -14.11 -10.60 10.59
C ILE A 111 -13.92 -9.80 9.29
N LEU A 112 -14.09 -8.48 9.34
CA LEU A 112 -13.87 -7.59 8.19
C LEU A 112 -12.48 -6.96 8.20
N SER A 113 -11.59 -7.40 9.10
CA SER A 113 -10.21 -6.92 9.15
C SER A 113 -9.46 -7.26 7.86
N SER A 114 -8.73 -6.29 7.33
CA SER A 114 -8.00 -6.43 6.06
C SER A 114 -6.47 -6.44 6.24
N GLY A 115 -5.98 -6.89 7.39
CA GLY A 115 -4.55 -6.91 7.69
C GLY A 115 -4.05 -5.59 8.27
N SER A 116 -2.75 -5.33 8.17
CA SER A 116 -2.16 -4.10 8.72
C SER A 116 -2.40 -2.89 7.82
N HIS A 117 -2.44 -1.72 8.44
CA HIS A 117 -2.52 -0.44 7.74
C HIS A 117 -1.72 0.60 8.52
N THR A 118 -0.78 1.27 7.87
CA THR A 118 0.18 2.17 8.51
C THR A 118 0.39 3.41 7.64
N VAL A 119 0.28 4.59 8.24
CA VAL A 119 0.50 5.86 7.55
C VAL A 119 1.96 6.29 7.70
N ILE A 120 2.55 6.73 6.59
CA ILE A 120 3.82 7.46 6.55
C ILE A 120 3.65 8.66 5.62
N GLY A 121 3.74 9.88 6.17
CA GLY A 121 3.42 11.10 5.42
C GLY A 121 1.98 11.08 4.90
N THR A 122 1.80 11.19 3.59
CA THR A 122 0.49 11.09 2.94
C THR A 122 0.23 9.70 2.35
N VAL A 123 1.07 8.72 2.69
CA VAL A 123 1.01 7.37 2.14
C VAL A 123 0.48 6.40 3.18
N LEU A 124 -0.43 5.54 2.76
CA LEU A 124 -0.97 4.46 3.58
C LEU A 124 -0.49 3.13 3.01
N VAL A 125 0.22 2.37 3.84
CA VAL A 125 0.74 1.04 3.48
C VAL A 125 -0.17 -0.02 4.10
N ARG A 126 -0.72 -0.89 3.27
CA ARG A 126 -1.59 -1.99 3.67
C ARG A 126 -0.95 -3.32 3.33
N THR A 127 -1.05 -4.30 4.24
CA THR A 127 -0.54 -5.66 4.02
C THR A 127 -1.64 -6.69 4.21
N SER A 128 -1.46 -7.85 3.59
CA SER A 128 -2.46 -8.92 3.59
C SER A 128 -2.74 -9.49 4.98
N CYS A 129 -4.01 -9.74 5.29
CA CYS A 129 -4.42 -10.48 6.49
C CYS A 129 -4.03 -11.97 6.42
N GLU A 130 -3.66 -12.48 5.25
CA GLU A 130 -3.17 -13.85 5.08
C GLU A 130 -1.71 -14.02 5.53
N LEU A 131 -1.03 -12.94 5.83
CA LEU A 131 0.31 -12.95 6.43
C LEU A 131 0.19 -13.02 7.95
N THR A 132 1.18 -13.60 8.62
CA THR A 132 1.29 -13.50 10.09
C THR A 132 1.52 -12.04 10.50
N ALA A 133 1.23 -11.70 11.75
CA ALA A 133 1.48 -10.35 12.28
C ALA A 133 2.95 -9.93 12.11
N THR A 134 3.89 -10.86 12.33
CA THR A 134 5.32 -10.63 12.15
C THR A 134 5.65 -10.35 10.69
N GLU A 135 5.10 -11.12 9.76
CA GLU A 135 5.30 -10.94 8.32
C GLU A 135 4.71 -9.61 7.84
N GLN A 136 3.51 -9.25 8.32
CA GLN A 136 2.88 -7.96 8.01
C GLN A 136 3.78 -6.80 8.44
N LYS A 137 4.29 -6.83 9.66
CA LYS A 137 5.18 -5.80 10.19
C LYS A 137 6.48 -5.71 9.40
N LYS A 138 7.07 -6.85 9.07
CA LYS A 138 8.32 -6.90 8.29
C LYS A 138 8.13 -6.32 6.90
N LEU A 139 7.05 -6.69 6.21
CA LEU A 139 6.74 -6.17 4.88
C LEU A 139 6.47 -4.66 4.92
N THR A 140 5.69 -4.19 5.89
CA THR A 140 5.43 -2.76 6.10
C THR A 140 6.74 -1.99 6.26
N ASN A 141 7.65 -2.48 7.11
CA ASN A 141 8.93 -1.83 7.35
C ASN A 141 9.81 -1.81 6.09
N GLN A 142 9.80 -2.87 5.30
CA GLN A 142 10.52 -2.91 4.02
C GLN A 142 9.98 -1.89 3.03
N ILE A 143 8.66 -1.76 2.94
CA ILE A 143 8.02 -0.78 2.05
C ILE A 143 8.37 0.64 2.49
N ILE A 144 8.22 0.96 3.78
CA ILE A 144 8.56 2.28 4.33
C ILE A 144 10.04 2.60 4.07
N LYS A 145 10.92 1.64 4.30
CA LYS A 145 12.35 1.80 4.04
C LYS A 145 12.62 2.16 2.57
N GLN A 146 11.96 1.48 1.64
CA GLN A 146 12.12 1.77 0.21
C GLN A 146 11.56 3.15 -0.16
N LEU A 147 10.39 3.51 0.37
CA LEU A 147 9.77 4.80 0.09
C LEU A 147 10.58 5.98 0.65
N THR A 148 11.28 5.78 1.77
CA THR A 148 12.06 6.84 2.44
C THR A 148 13.53 6.81 2.09
N LYS A 149 14.00 5.79 1.38
CA LYS A 149 15.41 5.68 0.97
C LYS A 149 15.77 6.79 0.00
N VAL A 150 16.72 7.62 0.41
CA VAL A 150 17.25 8.70 -0.44
C VAL A 150 18.39 8.15 -1.27
N LYS A 151 18.26 8.17 -2.59
CA LYS A 151 19.35 7.80 -3.51
C LYS A 151 20.34 8.96 -3.59
N LYS A 152 21.60 8.61 -3.47
CA LYS A 152 22.69 9.55 -3.66
C LYS A 152 22.89 9.87 -5.14
#